data_7d118c32601314875fb613b7fe95179a
#
_entry.id   7d118c32601314875fb613b7fe95179a
#
_cell.length_a   1.000
_cell.length_b   1.000
_cell.length_c   1.000
_cell.angle_alpha   90.00
_cell.angle_beta   90.00
_cell.angle_gamma   90.00
#
_symmetry.space_group_name_H-M   'P 1'
#
loop_
_entity.id
_entity.type
_entity.pdbx_description
1 polymer ?
#
loop_
_entity_poly.entity_id
_entity_poly.type
_entity_poly.pdbx_seq_one_letter_code
_entity_poly.pdbx_strand_id
1 'polypeptide(L)'
;MRTAYWYCPRREDFQLQMWPDGAVVYDEASGDLHALNPISGELLHWILSTEQSTPESLAEALLGEPPVESDVSMVRAVLMEFEFMGFVEPCDL
;
A
#
# COMPACT_ATOMS: atom_id res chain seq x y z
N MET A 1 19.28 0.01 -10.71
CA MET A 1 18.82 -0.82 -9.61
C MET A 1 17.34 -1.09 -9.75
N ARG A 2 16.92 -2.25 -9.32
CA ARG A 2 15.57 -2.70 -9.53
C ARG A 2 14.89 -2.95 -8.18
N THR A 3 13.70 -2.39 -7.98
CA THR A 3 12.96 -2.60 -6.74
C THR A 3 12.49 -4.04 -6.66
N ALA A 4 12.89 -4.76 -5.60
CA ALA A 4 12.51 -6.15 -5.39
C ALA A 4 11.18 -6.27 -4.67
N TYR A 5 10.95 -5.43 -3.66
CA TYR A 5 9.70 -5.43 -2.91
C TYR A 5 9.53 -4.10 -2.20
N TRP A 6 8.34 -3.92 -1.62
CA TRP A 6 8.00 -2.72 -0.85
C TRP A 6 7.63 -3.14 0.57
N TYR A 7 7.85 -2.26 1.53
CA TYR A 7 7.50 -2.56 2.92
C TYR A 7 7.13 -1.27 3.64
N CYS A 8 6.44 -1.42 4.77
CA CYS A 8 6.05 -0.29 5.61
C CYS A 8 6.92 -0.31 6.87
N PRO A 9 7.96 0.53 6.96
CA PRO A 9 8.88 0.51 8.10
C PRO A 9 8.23 0.99 9.39
N ARG A 10 7.17 1.78 9.30
CA ARG A 10 6.50 2.35 10.46
C ARG A 10 5.09 1.81 10.64
N ARG A 11 4.87 0.51 10.31
CA ARG A 11 3.51 -0.05 10.34
C ARG A 11 2.81 0.14 11.69
N GLU A 12 3.56 0.13 12.80
CA GLU A 12 3.01 0.27 14.12
C GLU A 12 2.47 1.68 14.39
N ASP A 13 2.90 2.66 13.61
CA ASP A 13 2.44 4.03 13.73
C ASP A 13 1.12 4.29 13.02
N PHE A 14 0.70 3.37 12.14
CA PHE A 14 -0.47 3.59 11.29
C PHE A 14 -1.69 2.84 11.80
N GLN A 15 -2.81 3.55 11.88
CA GLN A 15 -4.10 2.94 12.17
C GLN A 15 -5.02 3.20 10.99
N LEU A 16 -5.49 2.11 10.39
CA LEU A 16 -6.32 2.16 9.18
C LEU A 16 -7.75 1.81 9.53
N GLN A 17 -8.66 2.69 9.15
CA GLN A 17 -10.09 2.46 9.28
C GLN A 17 -10.69 2.44 7.88
N MET A 18 -11.38 1.34 7.54
CA MET A 18 -11.93 1.14 6.21
C MET A 18 -13.45 1.17 6.21
N TRP A 19 -14.00 1.76 5.14
CA TRP A 19 -15.44 1.78 4.85
C TRP A 19 -15.61 1.36 3.39
N PRO A 20 -16.83 1.01 2.96
CA PRO A 20 -17.04 0.61 1.56
C PRO A 20 -16.66 1.68 0.54
N ASP A 21 -16.76 2.96 0.90
CA ASP A 21 -16.50 4.07 0.00
C ASP A 21 -15.15 4.73 0.19
N GLY A 22 -14.29 4.17 1.04
CA GLY A 22 -12.95 4.72 1.23
C GLY A 22 -12.33 4.29 2.54
N ALA A 23 -11.25 4.95 2.89
CA ALA A 23 -10.52 4.65 4.12
C ALA A 23 -9.86 5.90 4.68
N VAL A 24 -9.51 5.85 5.95
CA VAL A 24 -8.72 6.88 6.60
C VAL A 24 -7.56 6.18 7.30
N VAL A 25 -6.36 6.68 7.12
CA VAL A 25 -5.20 6.22 7.86
C VAL A 25 -4.71 7.33 8.77
N TYR A 26 -4.52 6.99 10.03
CA TYR A 26 -3.99 7.91 11.03
C TYR A 26 -2.52 7.55 11.30
N ASP A 27 -1.65 8.54 11.18
CA ASP A 27 -0.22 8.39 11.47
C ASP A 27 0.01 8.92 12.88
N GLU A 28 0.21 8.02 13.84
CA GLU A 28 0.38 8.40 15.23
C GLU A 28 1.65 9.20 15.48
N ALA A 29 2.67 8.99 14.66
CA ALA A 29 3.93 9.70 14.84
C ALA A 29 3.83 11.18 14.46
N SER A 30 3.08 11.49 13.40
CA SER A 30 2.93 12.86 12.94
C SER A 30 1.63 13.51 13.40
N GLY A 31 0.63 12.70 13.77
CA GLY A 31 -0.70 13.19 14.11
C GLY A 31 -1.57 13.47 12.88
N ASP A 32 -1.11 13.09 11.69
CA ASP A 32 -1.83 13.39 10.46
C ASP A 32 -2.87 12.32 10.14
N LEU A 33 -3.95 12.78 9.51
CA LEU A 33 -4.98 11.91 8.95
C LEU A 33 -4.93 12.02 7.43
N HIS A 34 -4.99 10.87 6.76
CA HIS A 34 -5.00 10.84 5.29
C HIS A 34 -6.21 10.07 4.81
N ALA A 35 -6.99 10.66 3.92
CA ALA A 35 -8.13 10.00 3.31
C ALA A 35 -7.67 9.25 2.06
N LEU A 36 -8.15 8.02 1.91
CA LEU A 36 -7.78 7.15 0.79
C LEU A 36 -9.04 6.70 0.08
N ASN A 37 -8.95 6.50 -1.25
CA ASN A 37 -10.03 5.86 -1.98
C ASN A 37 -10.08 4.37 -1.62
N PRO A 38 -11.16 3.64 -2.01
CA PRO A 38 -11.30 2.24 -1.60
C PRO A 38 -10.13 1.35 -2.04
N ILE A 39 -9.63 1.54 -3.25
CA ILE A 39 -8.53 0.71 -3.76
C ILE A 39 -7.25 0.97 -2.97
N SER A 40 -6.91 2.24 -2.77
CA SER A 40 -5.72 2.59 -1.99
C SER A 40 -5.83 2.12 -0.55
N GLY A 41 -7.01 2.22 0.05
CA GLY A 41 -7.24 1.72 1.40
C GLY A 41 -7.02 0.23 1.51
N GLU A 42 -7.55 -0.53 0.55
CA GLU A 42 -7.39 -1.97 0.56
C GLU A 42 -5.93 -2.38 0.33
N LEU A 43 -5.23 -1.69 -0.58
CA LEU A 43 -3.82 -1.95 -0.79
C LEU A 43 -3.00 -1.68 0.47
N LEU A 44 -3.28 -0.59 1.17
CA LEU A 44 -2.58 -0.29 2.41
C LEU A 44 -2.88 -1.35 3.47
N HIS A 45 -4.12 -1.84 3.53
CA HIS A 45 -4.48 -2.93 4.43
C HIS A 45 -3.58 -4.14 4.21
N TRP A 46 -3.39 -4.55 2.95
CA TRP A 46 -2.53 -5.69 2.64
C TRP A 46 -1.07 -5.41 2.97
N ILE A 47 -0.59 -4.20 2.69
CA ILE A 47 0.79 -3.81 3.01
C ILE A 47 1.03 -3.87 4.52
N LEU A 48 0.09 -3.39 5.31
CA LEU A 48 0.21 -3.41 6.77
C LEU A 48 0.12 -4.81 7.36
N SER A 49 -0.45 -5.75 6.61
CA SER A 49 -0.65 -7.13 7.06
C SER A 49 0.50 -8.05 6.69
N THR A 50 1.46 -7.57 5.88
CA THR A 50 2.59 -8.39 5.41
C THR A 50 3.90 -7.64 5.64
N GLU A 51 4.99 -8.38 5.70
CA GLU A 51 6.31 -7.76 5.88
C GLU A 51 6.88 -7.23 4.57
N GLN A 52 6.57 -7.90 3.46
CA GLN A 52 7.09 -7.54 2.15
C GLN A 52 5.97 -7.69 1.12
N SER A 53 5.91 -6.75 0.19
CA SER A 53 4.89 -6.77 -0.84
C SER A 53 5.51 -6.43 -2.20
N THR A 54 5.02 -7.11 -3.24
CA THR A 54 5.38 -6.76 -4.61
C THR A 54 4.13 -6.23 -5.31
N PRO A 55 4.28 -5.43 -6.37
CA PRO A 55 3.10 -4.99 -7.13
C PRO A 55 2.23 -6.16 -7.58
N GLU A 56 2.86 -7.26 -8.01
CA GLU A 56 2.15 -8.45 -8.44
C GLU A 56 1.36 -9.10 -7.31
N SER A 57 1.99 -9.28 -6.14
CA SER A 57 1.32 -9.91 -5.02
C SER A 57 0.17 -9.07 -4.49
N LEU A 58 0.33 -7.75 -4.50
CA LEU A 58 -0.73 -6.84 -4.07
C LEU A 58 -1.89 -6.83 -5.05
N ALA A 59 -1.59 -6.84 -6.36
CA ALA A 59 -2.63 -6.87 -7.37
C ALA A 59 -3.43 -8.17 -7.27
N GLU A 60 -2.75 -9.29 -7.05
CA GLU A 60 -3.43 -10.57 -6.89
C GLU A 60 -4.31 -10.59 -5.64
N ALA A 61 -3.81 -10.05 -4.53
CA ALA A 61 -4.59 -9.97 -3.30
C ALA A 61 -5.83 -9.09 -3.48
N LEU A 62 -5.69 -7.98 -4.19
CA LEU A 62 -6.78 -7.05 -4.43
C LEU A 62 -7.86 -7.67 -5.32
N LEU A 63 -7.47 -8.36 -6.38
CA LEU A 63 -8.39 -8.87 -7.39
C LEU A 63 -8.89 -10.28 -7.11
N GLY A 64 -8.16 -11.05 -6.32
CA GLY A 64 -8.50 -12.45 -6.06
C GLY A 64 -8.17 -13.37 -7.22
N GLU A 65 -7.39 -12.92 -8.19
CA GLU A 65 -6.99 -13.70 -9.37
C GLU A 65 -5.65 -13.19 -9.89
N PRO A 66 -4.95 -13.97 -10.73
CA PRO A 66 -3.67 -13.52 -11.27
C PRO A 66 -3.83 -12.21 -12.03
N PRO A 67 -2.99 -11.22 -11.76
CA PRO A 67 -3.14 -9.89 -12.37
C PRO A 67 -2.59 -9.83 -13.78
N VAL A 68 -3.11 -8.91 -14.57
CA VAL A 68 -2.54 -8.56 -15.87
C VAL A 68 -1.65 -7.32 -15.72
N GLU A 69 -0.91 -6.99 -16.77
CA GLU A 69 0.07 -5.91 -16.75
C GLU A 69 -0.51 -4.56 -16.30
N SER A 70 -1.72 -4.23 -16.76
CA SER A 70 -2.34 -2.95 -16.39
C SER A 70 -2.70 -2.90 -14.91
N ASP A 71 -3.05 -4.04 -14.30
CA ASP A 71 -3.34 -4.10 -12.87
C ASP A 71 -2.07 -3.86 -12.06
N VAL A 72 -0.98 -4.49 -12.48
CA VAL A 72 0.32 -4.33 -11.82
C VAL A 72 0.80 -2.88 -11.92
N SER A 73 0.63 -2.27 -13.09
CA SER A 73 1.02 -0.87 -13.30
C SER A 73 0.24 0.08 -12.40
N MET A 74 -1.06 -0.18 -12.23
CA MET A 74 -1.90 0.62 -11.35
C MET A 74 -1.42 0.52 -9.90
N VAL A 75 -1.13 -0.70 -9.44
CA VAL A 75 -0.64 -0.91 -8.08
C VAL A 75 0.70 -0.23 -7.88
N ARG A 76 1.59 -0.32 -8.88
CA ARG A 76 2.89 0.34 -8.80
C ARG A 76 2.75 1.85 -8.64
N ALA A 77 1.80 2.45 -9.35
CA ALA A 77 1.54 3.88 -9.23
C ALA A 77 1.07 4.25 -7.81
N VAL A 78 0.20 3.43 -7.21
CA VAL A 78 -0.25 3.67 -5.84
C VAL A 78 0.90 3.54 -4.85
N LEU A 79 1.79 2.54 -5.05
CA LEU A 79 2.95 2.38 -4.19
C LEU A 79 3.87 3.59 -4.25
N MET A 80 4.03 4.18 -5.43
CA MET A 80 4.85 5.39 -5.57
C MET A 80 4.22 6.58 -4.83
N GLU A 81 2.89 6.69 -4.85
CA GLU A 81 2.21 7.70 -4.05
C GLU A 81 2.42 7.45 -2.56
N PHE A 82 2.30 6.20 -2.12
CA PHE A 82 2.53 5.85 -0.71
C PHE A 82 3.97 6.13 -0.29
N GLU A 83 4.93 5.93 -1.19
CA GLU A 83 6.33 6.28 -0.91
C GLU A 83 6.46 7.79 -0.71
N PHE A 84 5.85 8.57 -1.59
CA PHE A 84 5.87 10.02 -1.49
C PHE A 84 5.24 10.51 -0.17
N MET A 85 4.19 9.82 0.28
CA MET A 85 3.53 10.15 1.54
C MET A 85 4.30 9.66 2.78
N GLY A 86 5.35 8.87 2.58
CA GLY A 86 6.14 8.35 3.68
C GLY A 86 5.57 7.08 4.31
N PHE A 87 4.64 6.40 3.64
CA PHE A 87 4.02 5.19 4.16
C PHE A 87 4.84 3.93 3.90
N VAL A 88 5.48 3.87 2.74
CA VAL A 88 6.24 2.67 2.33
C VAL A 88 7.59 3.07 1.78
N GLU A 89 8.49 2.10 1.74
CA GLU A 89 9.81 2.25 1.13
C GLU A 89 10.09 1.09 0.20
N PRO A 90 10.72 1.34 -0.94
CA PRO A 90 11.16 0.26 -1.81
C PRO A 90 12.45 -0.35 -1.28
N CYS A 91 12.59 -1.65 -1.49
CA CYS A 91 13.82 -2.34 -1.16
C CYS A 91 14.37 -2.97 -2.43
N ASP A 92 15.59 -2.61 -2.80
CA ASP A 92 16.24 -3.11 -4.00
C ASP A 92 16.99 -4.40 -3.73
N LEU A 93 17.18 -5.16 -4.78
CA LEU A 93 18.03 -6.35 -4.71
C LEU A 93 19.52 -5.96 -4.65
#